data_d974932bd5844fbadfbb53e5a294762a
#
_entry.id   d974932bd5844fbadfbb53e5a294762a
#
_cell.length_a   1.000
_cell.length_b   1.000
_cell.length_c   1.000
_cell.angle_alpha   90.00
_cell.angle_beta   90.00
_cell.angle_gamma   90.00
#
_symmetry.space_group_name_H-M   'P 1'
#
loop_
_entity.id
_entity.type
_entity.pdbx_description
1 polymer ?
#
loop_
_entity_poly.entity_id
_entity_poly.type
_entity_poly.pdbx_seq_one_letter_code
_entity_poly.pdbx_strand_id
1 'polypeptide(L)'
;MPVFKLARFQVRPEAREQAERAMHEFATYVRTELDDSSWTTYRDPKAPMHYLSLIIADSPAADDRHRNAPGTQKFVAELYPLVVGEVEFTQYELVTSSDLARRRR
;
A
#
# COMPACT_ATOMS: atom_id res chain seq x y z
N MET A 1 -10.60 13.47 8.04
CA MET A 1 -10.98 12.05 8.16
C MET A 1 -9.92 11.19 7.48
N PRO A 2 -9.29 10.27 8.19
CA PRO A 2 -8.34 9.37 7.55
C PRO A 2 -8.97 8.50 6.48
N VAL A 3 -8.17 8.14 5.48
CA VAL A 3 -8.59 7.26 4.40
C VAL A 3 -7.83 5.95 4.53
N PHE A 4 -8.55 4.83 4.52
CA PHE A 4 -7.99 3.49 4.63
C PHE A 4 -8.31 2.72 3.36
N LYS A 5 -7.28 2.22 2.69
CA LYS A 5 -7.44 1.43 1.46
C LYS A 5 -6.66 0.13 1.56
N LEU A 6 -7.22 -0.91 1.01
CA LEU A 6 -6.52 -2.17 0.80
C LEU A 6 -6.35 -2.39 -0.69
N ALA A 7 -5.16 -2.85 -1.07
CA ALA A 7 -4.87 -3.24 -2.44
C ALA A 7 -4.47 -4.71 -2.43
N ARG A 8 -5.16 -5.52 -3.23
CA ARG A 8 -4.85 -6.96 -3.37
C ARG A 8 -4.36 -7.22 -4.77
N PHE A 9 -3.30 -8.00 -4.88
CA PHE A 9 -2.75 -8.35 -6.18
C PHE A 9 -1.94 -9.63 -6.11
N GLN A 10 -1.76 -10.24 -7.26
CA GLN A 10 -0.96 -11.46 -7.43
C GLN A 10 0.19 -11.14 -8.39
N VAL A 11 1.40 -11.53 -8.01
CA VAL A 11 2.61 -11.33 -8.81
C VAL A 11 2.97 -12.63 -9.54
N ARG A 12 3.44 -12.51 -10.78
CA ARG A 12 3.94 -13.68 -11.51
C ARG A 12 5.15 -14.26 -10.76
N PRO A 13 5.25 -15.60 -10.62
CA PRO A 13 6.33 -16.22 -9.83
C PRO A 13 7.74 -15.79 -10.26
N GLU A 14 7.99 -15.68 -11.56
CA GLU A 14 9.31 -15.30 -12.09
C GLU A 14 9.65 -13.83 -11.83
N ALA A 15 8.66 -13.01 -11.46
CA ALA A 15 8.86 -11.59 -11.20
C ALA A 15 8.89 -11.24 -9.72
N ARG A 16 8.84 -12.23 -8.82
CA ARG A 16 8.74 -11.99 -7.38
C ARG A 16 9.84 -11.11 -6.83
N GLU A 17 11.11 -11.42 -7.15
CA GLU A 17 12.23 -10.62 -6.64
C GLU A 17 12.16 -9.18 -7.12
N GLN A 18 11.86 -8.98 -8.39
CA GLN A 18 11.73 -7.64 -8.97
C GLN A 18 10.59 -6.87 -8.32
N ALA A 19 9.44 -7.53 -8.10
CA ALA A 19 8.29 -6.90 -7.46
C ALA A 19 8.60 -6.50 -6.01
N GLU A 20 9.24 -7.38 -5.24
CA GLU A 20 9.57 -7.07 -3.85
C GLU A 20 10.63 -6.00 -3.73
N ARG A 21 11.56 -5.91 -4.69
CA ARG A 21 12.52 -4.80 -4.74
C ARG A 21 11.79 -3.47 -4.94
N ALA A 22 10.84 -3.43 -5.86
CA ALA A 22 10.02 -2.22 -6.06
C ALA A 22 9.23 -1.87 -4.81
N MET A 23 8.69 -2.87 -4.10
CA MET A 23 7.97 -2.65 -2.85
C MET A 23 8.85 -2.03 -1.77
N HIS A 24 10.09 -2.52 -1.61
CA HIS A 24 11.03 -1.96 -0.64
C HIS A 24 11.41 -0.53 -0.96
N GLU A 25 11.65 -0.22 -2.22
CA GLU A 25 11.95 1.14 -2.66
C GLU A 25 10.77 2.07 -2.39
N PHE A 26 9.56 1.62 -2.68
CA PHE A 26 8.36 2.41 -2.45
C PHE A 26 8.12 2.66 -0.95
N ALA A 27 8.31 1.65 -0.12
CA ALA A 27 8.18 1.82 1.33
C ALA A 27 9.13 2.90 1.86
N THR A 28 10.37 2.91 1.38
CA THR A 28 11.34 3.95 1.74
C THR A 28 10.88 5.32 1.26
N TYR A 29 10.39 5.39 0.02
CA TYR A 29 9.89 6.64 -0.55
C TYR A 29 8.75 7.23 0.28
N VAL A 30 7.75 6.40 0.63
CA VAL A 30 6.61 6.86 1.43
C VAL A 30 7.08 7.38 2.78
N ARG A 31 7.96 6.64 3.45
CA ARG A 31 8.45 7.04 4.77
C ARG A 31 9.21 8.36 4.74
N THR A 32 9.98 8.61 3.68
CA THR A 32 10.83 9.80 3.61
C THR A 32 10.15 11.00 2.96
N GLU A 33 9.21 10.79 2.04
CA GLU A 33 8.63 11.88 1.24
C GLU A 33 7.15 12.13 1.50
N LEU A 34 6.42 11.18 2.10
CA LEU A 34 4.98 11.29 2.29
C LEU A 34 4.64 11.09 3.76
N ASP A 35 4.90 12.12 4.57
CA ASP A 35 4.74 12.05 6.03
C ASP A 35 3.28 12.00 6.49
N ASP A 36 2.33 12.29 5.60
CA ASP A 36 0.90 12.27 5.89
C ASP A 36 0.19 10.99 5.43
N SER A 37 0.95 9.98 5.04
CA SER A 37 0.42 8.67 4.69
C SER A 37 1.40 7.57 5.09
N SER A 38 0.88 6.34 5.13
CA SER A 38 1.71 5.16 5.36
C SER A 38 1.33 4.06 4.38
N TRP A 39 2.27 3.18 4.10
CA TRP A 39 2.07 2.06 3.19
C TRP A 39 2.76 0.84 3.78
N THR A 40 2.01 -0.26 3.90
CA THR A 40 2.51 -1.53 4.41
C THR A 40 2.03 -2.63 3.49
N THR A 41 2.90 -3.57 3.16
CA THR A 41 2.51 -4.69 2.32
C THR A 41 2.81 -6.01 3.01
N TYR A 42 1.94 -6.98 2.78
CA TYR A 42 1.98 -8.31 3.38
C TYR A 42 1.95 -9.35 2.28
N ARG A 43 2.60 -10.47 2.52
CA ARG A 43 2.53 -11.65 1.66
C ARG A 43 1.68 -12.70 2.36
N ASP A 44 0.80 -13.35 1.61
CA ASP A 44 0.04 -14.49 2.15
C ASP A 44 0.99 -15.69 2.27
N PRO A 45 1.22 -16.22 3.49
CA PRO A 45 2.15 -17.34 3.68
C PRO A 45 1.65 -18.63 3.03
N LYS A 46 0.35 -18.75 2.78
CA LYS A 46 -0.24 -19.93 2.14
C LYS A 46 -0.32 -19.80 0.63
N ALA A 47 -0.21 -18.57 0.12
CA ALA A 47 -0.24 -18.28 -1.30
C ALA A 47 0.84 -17.21 -1.59
N PRO A 48 2.13 -17.60 -1.66
CA PRO A 48 3.25 -16.65 -1.60
C PRO A 48 3.32 -15.61 -2.71
N MET A 49 2.54 -15.79 -3.79
CA MET A 49 2.49 -14.81 -4.87
C MET A 49 1.38 -13.78 -4.66
N HIS A 50 0.57 -13.94 -3.62
CA HIS A 50 -0.53 -13.02 -3.30
C HIS A 50 -0.11 -12.03 -2.23
N TYR A 51 -0.39 -10.75 -2.47
CA TYR A 51 0.00 -9.64 -1.61
C TYR A 51 -1.20 -8.81 -1.23
N LEU A 52 -1.11 -8.20 -0.06
CA LEU A 52 -2.09 -7.25 0.46
C LEU A 52 -1.35 -6.02 0.93
N SER A 53 -1.69 -4.86 0.39
CA SER A 53 -1.12 -3.59 0.84
C SER A 53 -2.17 -2.79 1.60
N LEU A 54 -1.75 -2.19 2.71
CA LEU A 54 -2.58 -1.28 3.49
C LEU A 54 -2.05 0.13 3.31
N ILE A 55 -2.92 1.02 2.85
CA ILE A 55 -2.63 2.43 2.64
C ILE A 55 -3.46 3.23 3.63
N ILE A 56 -2.79 4.03 4.46
CA ILE A 56 -3.49 4.93 5.39
C ILE A 56 -3.03 6.34 5.08
N ALA A 57 -3.98 7.22 4.74
CA ALA A 57 -3.71 8.63 4.52
C ALA A 57 -4.47 9.44 5.58
N ASP A 58 -3.84 10.53 6.08
CA ASP A 58 -4.40 11.32 7.17
C ASP A 58 -5.70 12.04 6.78
N SER A 59 -5.90 12.25 5.47
CA SER A 59 -7.06 12.98 4.94
C SER A 59 -7.26 12.63 3.47
N PRO A 60 -8.41 12.98 2.87
CA PRO A 60 -8.58 12.85 1.42
C PRO A 60 -7.51 13.60 0.62
N ALA A 61 -7.06 14.77 1.09
CA ALA A 61 -5.99 15.51 0.43
C ALA A 61 -4.67 14.76 0.49
N ALA A 62 -4.35 14.13 1.63
CA ALA A 62 -3.16 13.28 1.78
C ALA A 62 -3.23 12.06 0.87
N ASP A 63 -4.42 11.47 0.71
CA ASP A 63 -4.62 10.35 -0.20
C ASP A 63 -4.36 10.76 -1.65
N ASP A 64 -4.83 11.94 -2.05
CA ASP A 64 -4.57 12.47 -3.39
C ASP A 64 -3.07 12.69 -3.61
N ARG A 65 -2.36 13.25 -2.62
CA ARG A 65 -0.91 13.45 -2.71
C ARG A 65 -0.17 12.13 -2.86
N HIS A 66 -0.56 11.13 -2.05
CA HIS A 66 0.03 9.80 -2.11
C HIS A 66 -0.14 9.20 -3.51
N ARG A 67 -1.36 9.25 -4.04
CA ARG A 67 -1.71 8.65 -5.32
C ARG A 67 -0.99 9.32 -6.48
N ASN A 68 -0.81 10.64 -6.44
CA ASN A 68 -0.24 11.43 -7.52
C ASN A 68 1.26 11.72 -7.36
N ALA A 69 1.88 11.29 -6.27
CA ALA A 69 3.29 11.54 -6.02
C ALA A 69 4.17 10.83 -7.07
N PRO A 70 5.30 11.45 -7.45
CA PRO A 70 6.18 10.85 -8.46
C PRO A 70 6.67 9.45 -8.10
N GLY A 71 7.00 9.20 -6.83
CA GLY A 71 7.45 7.88 -6.39
C GLY A 71 6.35 6.84 -6.46
N THR A 72 5.09 7.23 -6.23
CA THR A 72 3.95 6.33 -6.37
C THR A 72 3.72 5.97 -7.84
N GLN A 73 3.81 6.96 -8.73
CA GLN A 73 3.67 6.73 -10.16
C GLN A 73 4.78 5.80 -10.68
N LYS A 74 6.00 5.98 -10.18
CA LYS A 74 7.12 5.10 -10.52
C LYS A 74 6.84 3.67 -10.05
N PHE A 75 6.37 3.51 -8.81
CA PHE A 75 6.05 2.20 -8.25
C PHE A 75 4.97 1.49 -9.07
N VAL A 76 3.91 2.19 -9.42
CA VAL A 76 2.83 1.66 -10.26
C VAL A 76 3.39 1.21 -11.61
N ALA A 77 4.21 2.02 -12.23
CA ALA A 77 4.81 1.69 -13.53
C ALA A 77 5.71 0.46 -13.46
N GLU A 78 6.40 0.24 -12.34
CA GLU A 78 7.26 -0.91 -12.15
C GLU A 78 6.49 -2.18 -11.78
N LEU A 79 5.45 -2.04 -10.92
CA LEU A 79 4.73 -3.18 -10.36
C LEU A 79 3.67 -3.74 -11.31
N TYR A 80 2.85 -2.89 -11.91
CA TYR A 80 1.69 -3.36 -12.66
C TYR A 80 2.01 -4.33 -13.81
N PRO A 81 3.11 -4.14 -14.56
CA PRO A 81 3.48 -5.14 -15.58
C PRO A 81 3.81 -6.52 -15.02
N LEU A 82 4.10 -6.63 -13.72
CA LEU A 82 4.49 -7.87 -13.05
C LEU A 82 3.30 -8.60 -12.41
N VAL A 83 2.13 -7.96 -12.41
CA VAL A 83 0.93 -8.46 -11.74
C VAL A 83 0.11 -9.34 -12.67
N VAL A 84 -0.46 -10.41 -12.12
CA VAL A 84 -1.41 -11.27 -12.84
C VAL A 84 -2.80 -10.65 -12.69
N GLY A 85 -3.39 -10.23 -13.82
CA GLY A 85 -4.69 -9.56 -13.79
C GLY A 85 -4.58 -8.14 -13.27
N GLU A 86 -5.55 -7.74 -12.47
CA GLU A 86 -5.65 -6.37 -11.98
C GLU A 86 -5.34 -6.27 -10.49
N VAL A 87 -4.90 -5.08 -10.06
CA VAL A 87 -4.81 -4.73 -8.64
C VAL A 87 -6.21 -4.32 -8.19
N GLU A 88 -6.72 -4.97 -7.15
CA GLU A 88 -8.04 -4.67 -6.60
C GLU A 88 -7.92 -3.73 -5.41
N PHE A 89 -8.60 -2.58 -5.48
CA PHE A 89 -8.62 -1.59 -4.41
C PHE A 89 -9.97 -1.60 -3.71
N THR A 90 -9.95 -1.55 -2.36
CA THR A 90 -11.15 -1.41 -1.55
C THR A 90 -10.88 -0.34 -0.51
N GLN A 91 -11.81 0.60 -0.35
CA GLN A 91 -11.73 1.65 0.67
C GLN A 91 -12.57 1.26 1.87
N TYR A 92 -12.04 1.53 3.07
CA TYR A 92 -12.70 1.20 4.33
C TYR A 92 -12.74 2.42 5.24
N GLU A 93 -13.69 2.41 6.16
CA GLU A 93 -13.76 3.42 7.21
C GLU A 93 -13.33 2.78 8.53
N LEU A 94 -12.55 3.50 9.33
CA LEU A 94 -12.18 3.03 10.65
C LEU A 94 -13.37 3.09 11.59
N VAL A 95 -13.72 1.97 12.21
CA VAL A 95 -14.71 1.94 13.28
C VAL A 95 -14.01 2.21 14.62
N THR A 96 -12.97 1.44 14.91
CA THR A 96 -12.18 1.62 16.13
C THR A 96 -10.89 0.82 16.06
N SER A 97 -9.94 1.16 16.93
CA SER A 97 -8.72 0.37 17.11
C SER A 97 -8.37 0.37 18.60
N SER A 98 -7.57 -0.61 19.02
CA SER A 98 -7.10 -0.67 20.40
C SER A 98 -6.21 0.53 20.74
N ASP A 99 -5.44 1.02 19.77
CA ASP A 99 -4.59 2.20 19.97
C ASP A 99 -5.41 3.45 20.23
N LEU A 100 -6.52 3.61 19.49
CA LEU A 100 -7.43 4.72 19.70
C LEU A 100 -8.10 4.65 21.07
N ALA A 101 -8.51 3.43 21.50
CA ALA A 101 -9.11 3.23 22.81
C ALA A 101 -8.13 3.55 23.94
N ARG A 102 -6.82 3.21 23.79
CA ARG A 102 -5.80 3.55 24.78
C ARG A 102 -5.61 5.05 24.89
N ARG A 103 -5.65 5.78 23.81
CA ARG A 103 -5.45 7.25 23.79
C ARG A 103 -6.55 7.99 24.51
N ARG A 104 -7.74 7.38 24.67
CA ARG A 104 -8.88 7.99 25.32
C ARG A 104 -8.86 7.87 26.85
N ARG A 105 -7.92 7.14 27.40
CA ARG A 105 -7.80 6.96 28.84
C ARG A 105 -7.06 8.09 29.53
#